data_7bcc85d49ea449922be634ed4ad4afa6
#
_entry.id   7bcc85d49ea449922be634ed4ad4afa6
#
_cell.length_a   1.000
_cell.length_b   1.000
_cell.length_c   1.000
_cell.angle_alpha   90.00
_cell.angle_beta   90.00
_cell.angle_gamma   90.00
#
_symmetry.space_group_name_H-M   'P 1'
#
loop_
_entity.id
_entity.type
_entity.pdbx_description
1 polymer ?
#
loop_
_entity_poly.entity_id
_entity_poly.type
_entity_poly.pdbx_seq_one_letter_code
_entity_poly.pdbx_strand_id
1 'polypeptide(L)'
;MTTRSVLPLRRTLPLAAAALLLLGFGLLARGDTTLAPIVLVSGYLVAVPLWLRFARRESVPSPRAGHRRSAAVERHPSGSGPRRLTPNGRAWLLTSPVLLIALVPLAGNWRHAPRRGDYTTLAFAHDLLDSVEPYGVLVTYGDNDTFPLWYAQEVEGIRKDVTVAVLSLLNTDWYVRGIIRRPIYPYDEARGPAIYRGTSWPMPAGSPMQLTLAQADSIPNYVLLREPMLLRKAGLTAIVSPETLPRAADGSGILERKDIAVLRMIADSWPQRPIYFSRTTGNYAQSLGLSGFTLSQGLASKLFLPPATPPRDTVDIRGSGWFDLPRSRALFMDVFRGPRAIEKHGDWVDRPSVGIPLTYIFAAEELGAVLRAKGQSASAAAVLDTGARIAHAVHEDSTYAAIHNAWQSATLR
;
A
#
# COMPACT_ATOMS: atom_id res chain seq x y z
N MET A 1 10.05 -50.62 -35.87
CA MET A 1 9.63 -49.33 -35.27
C MET A 1 10.56 -49.01 -34.10
N THR A 2 11.35 -48.02 -34.24
CA THR A 2 12.53 -47.62 -33.47
C THR A 2 12.19 -47.17 -32.03
N THR A 3 12.66 -47.91 -31.04
CA THR A 3 12.73 -47.48 -29.65
C THR A 3 13.71 -46.32 -29.51
N ARG A 4 13.21 -45.09 -29.63
CA ARG A 4 13.99 -43.87 -29.31
C ARG A 4 14.35 -43.93 -27.83
N SER A 5 15.65 -43.88 -27.56
CA SER A 5 16.30 -43.88 -26.25
C SER A 5 15.83 -42.70 -25.36
N VAL A 6 15.02 -43.00 -24.36
CA VAL A 6 14.54 -42.06 -23.32
C VAL A 6 15.65 -41.83 -22.24
N LEU A 7 16.77 -42.52 -22.33
CA LEU A 7 17.86 -42.47 -21.37
C LEU A 7 18.57 -41.10 -21.18
N PRO A 8 18.81 -40.28 -22.26
CA PRO A 8 19.47 -39.00 -22.05
C PRO A 8 18.58 -37.96 -21.35
N LEU A 9 17.27 -37.95 -21.61
CA LEU A 9 16.33 -36.99 -20.99
C LEU A 9 16.26 -37.13 -19.47
N ARG A 10 16.42 -38.34 -18.95
CA ARG A 10 16.33 -38.68 -17.52
C ARG A 10 17.51 -38.10 -16.71
N ARG A 11 18.68 -38.02 -17.29
CA ARG A 11 19.88 -37.45 -16.65
C ARG A 11 19.98 -35.93 -16.80
N THR A 12 19.41 -35.38 -17.87
CA THR A 12 19.48 -33.95 -18.16
C THR A 12 18.38 -33.13 -17.50
N LEU A 13 17.17 -33.67 -17.29
CA LEU A 13 16.05 -32.97 -16.66
C LEU A 13 16.36 -32.43 -15.24
N PRO A 14 16.94 -33.20 -14.30
CA PRO A 14 17.26 -32.68 -12.97
C PRO A 14 18.33 -31.59 -13.01
N LEU A 15 19.31 -31.73 -13.93
CA LEU A 15 20.34 -30.70 -14.12
C LEU A 15 19.76 -29.42 -14.72
N ALA A 16 18.83 -29.55 -15.68
CA ALA A 16 18.14 -28.42 -16.27
C ALA A 16 17.23 -27.71 -15.23
N ALA A 17 16.52 -28.46 -14.39
CA ALA A 17 15.71 -27.90 -13.32
C ALA A 17 16.58 -27.13 -12.31
N ALA A 18 17.69 -27.72 -11.88
CA ALA A 18 18.64 -27.07 -10.96
C ALA A 18 19.26 -25.80 -11.60
N ALA A 19 19.64 -25.87 -12.86
CA ALA A 19 20.21 -24.71 -13.59
C ALA A 19 19.19 -23.56 -13.70
N LEU A 20 17.93 -23.86 -14.04
CA LEU A 20 16.86 -22.84 -14.08
C LEU A 20 16.63 -22.19 -12.70
N LEU A 21 16.61 -22.97 -11.65
CA LEU A 21 16.41 -22.43 -10.30
C LEU A 21 17.61 -21.57 -9.87
N LEU A 22 18.84 -22.00 -10.10
CA LEU A 22 20.05 -21.23 -9.79
C LEU A 22 20.12 -19.93 -10.60
N LEU A 23 19.77 -19.99 -11.90
CA LEU A 23 19.70 -18.82 -12.77
C LEU A 23 18.64 -17.84 -12.27
N GLY A 24 17.44 -18.33 -11.95
CA GLY A 24 16.34 -17.50 -11.48
C GLY A 24 16.66 -16.78 -10.18
N PHE A 25 17.26 -17.49 -9.22
CA PHE A 25 17.72 -16.86 -7.96
C PHE A 25 18.90 -15.92 -8.17
N GLY A 26 19.81 -16.23 -9.11
CA GLY A 26 20.89 -15.33 -9.50
C GLY A 26 20.40 -14.02 -10.12
N LEU A 27 19.39 -14.08 -10.97
CA LEU A 27 18.72 -12.90 -11.53
C LEU A 27 18.00 -12.10 -10.44
N LEU A 28 17.29 -12.77 -9.54
CA LEU A 28 16.59 -12.12 -8.43
C LEU A 28 17.58 -11.39 -7.50
N ALA A 29 18.73 -12.01 -7.20
CA ALA A 29 19.78 -11.40 -6.40
C ALA A 29 20.41 -10.16 -7.06
N ARG A 30 20.30 -10.03 -8.39
CA ARG A 30 20.70 -8.83 -9.15
C ARG A 30 19.61 -7.78 -9.29
N GLY A 31 18.45 -8.00 -8.65
CA GLY A 31 17.31 -7.08 -8.70
C GLY A 31 16.45 -7.20 -9.97
N ASP A 32 16.61 -8.25 -10.77
CA ASP A 32 15.74 -8.47 -11.93
C ASP A 32 14.38 -9.00 -11.49
N THR A 33 13.39 -8.12 -11.50
CA THR A 33 12.01 -8.43 -11.10
C THR A 33 11.13 -8.95 -12.23
N THR A 34 11.64 -9.01 -13.46
CA THR A 34 10.90 -9.41 -14.65
C THR A 34 11.26 -10.82 -15.11
N LEU A 35 12.55 -11.09 -15.39
CA LEU A 35 13.01 -12.39 -15.89
C LEU A 35 13.14 -13.41 -14.76
N ALA A 36 13.57 -12.98 -13.56
CA ALA A 36 13.75 -13.89 -12.43
C ALA A 36 12.46 -14.69 -12.07
N PRO A 37 11.29 -14.08 -11.91
CA PRO A 37 10.04 -14.82 -11.66
C PRO A 37 9.68 -15.80 -12.77
N ILE A 38 9.86 -15.42 -14.03
CA ILE A 38 9.55 -16.28 -15.19
C ILE A 38 10.43 -17.53 -15.19
N VAL A 39 11.73 -17.36 -14.95
CA VAL A 39 12.70 -18.47 -14.89
C VAL A 39 12.43 -19.37 -13.69
N LEU A 40 12.12 -18.81 -12.52
CA LEU A 40 11.76 -19.56 -11.31
C LEU A 40 10.47 -20.36 -11.49
N VAL A 41 9.42 -19.74 -12.02
CA VAL A 41 8.14 -20.39 -12.32
C VAL A 41 8.35 -21.53 -13.32
N SER A 42 9.13 -21.34 -14.37
CA SER A 42 9.49 -22.37 -15.33
C SER A 42 10.24 -23.54 -14.69
N GLY A 43 11.16 -23.25 -13.77
CA GLY A 43 11.88 -24.26 -12.99
C GLY A 43 10.95 -25.07 -12.09
N TYR A 44 10.16 -24.40 -11.24
CA TYR A 44 9.30 -25.05 -10.24
C TYR A 44 8.06 -25.73 -10.85
N LEU A 45 7.37 -25.08 -11.77
CA LEU A 45 6.09 -25.59 -12.27
C LEU A 45 6.22 -26.51 -13.50
N VAL A 46 7.31 -26.42 -14.24
CA VAL A 46 7.51 -27.23 -15.44
C VAL A 46 8.65 -28.23 -15.29
N ALA A 47 9.87 -27.78 -15.03
CA ALA A 47 11.02 -28.64 -15.03
C ALA A 47 11.02 -29.66 -13.89
N VAL A 48 10.68 -29.25 -12.66
CA VAL A 48 10.63 -30.14 -11.47
C VAL A 48 9.49 -31.18 -11.61
N PRO A 49 8.23 -30.83 -11.94
CA PRO A 49 7.17 -31.83 -12.11
C PRO A 49 7.43 -32.81 -13.26
N LEU A 50 7.97 -32.34 -14.39
CA LEU A 50 8.36 -33.21 -15.50
C LEU A 50 9.42 -34.22 -15.05
N TRP A 51 10.46 -33.77 -14.37
CA TRP A 51 11.47 -34.66 -13.82
C TRP A 51 10.87 -35.69 -12.85
N LEU A 52 10.04 -35.29 -11.90
CA LEU A 52 9.36 -36.18 -10.96
C LEU A 52 8.46 -37.20 -11.67
N ARG A 53 7.75 -36.79 -12.74
CA ARG A 53 6.89 -37.70 -13.55
C ARG A 53 7.74 -38.75 -14.25
N PHE A 54 8.89 -38.40 -14.81
CA PHE A 54 9.80 -39.35 -15.45
C PHE A 54 10.53 -40.24 -14.45
N ALA A 55 10.81 -39.75 -13.26
CA ALA A 55 11.41 -40.55 -12.17
C ALA A 55 10.45 -41.61 -11.63
N ARG A 56 9.13 -41.37 -11.65
CA ARG A 56 8.10 -42.31 -11.14
C ARG A 56 7.74 -43.47 -12.10
N ARG A 57 8.14 -43.45 -13.36
CA ARG A 57 7.73 -44.48 -14.36
C ARG A 57 8.43 -45.84 -14.24
N GLU A 58 9.25 -46.11 -13.21
CA GLU A 58 9.99 -47.34 -13.02
C GLU A 58 9.35 -48.39 -12.08
N SER A 59 8.16 -48.18 -11.57
CA SER A 59 7.60 -49.07 -10.54
C SER A 59 6.42 -49.93 -11.00
N VAL A 60 6.25 -50.15 -12.31
CA VAL A 60 5.27 -51.13 -12.79
C VAL A 60 6.02 -52.35 -13.36
N PRO A 61 6.14 -53.45 -12.60
CA PRO A 61 6.59 -54.71 -13.19
C PRO A 61 5.54 -55.23 -14.12
N SER A 62 5.90 -55.53 -15.38
CA SER A 62 5.09 -56.25 -16.36
C SER A 62 4.66 -57.61 -15.81
N PRO A 63 3.36 -58.02 -15.90
CA PRO A 63 2.97 -59.40 -15.58
C PRO A 63 3.45 -60.33 -16.68
N ARG A 64 4.48 -61.13 -16.41
CA ARG A 64 4.83 -62.26 -17.24
C ARG A 64 3.81 -63.34 -16.99
N ALA A 65 3.03 -63.66 -18.02
CA ALA A 65 2.22 -64.90 -18.12
C ALA A 65 3.11 -66.13 -18.07
N GLY A 66 2.77 -67.08 -17.21
CA GLY A 66 3.45 -68.36 -17.18
C GLY A 66 2.79 -69.30 -16.17
N HIS A 67 2.04 -70.26 -16.70
CA HIS A 67 1.26 -71.35 -16.08
C HIS A 67 2.04 -72.24 -15.12
N ARG A 68 1.32 -72.76 -14.15
CA ARG A 68 1.20 -74.15 -13.59
C ARG A 68 1.58 -74.33 -12.10
N ARG A 69 0.53 -74.66 -11.39
CA ARG A 69 0.31 -75.81 -10.47
C ARG A 69 1.12 -75.95 -9.19
N SER A 70 0.35 -76.16 -8.18
CA SER A 70 0.38 -77.15 -7.05
C SER A 70 0.82 -76.58 -5.71
N ALA A 71 -0.15 -76.62 -4.86
CA ALA A 71 -0.27 -77.02 -3.45
C ALA A 71 1.00 -77.12 -2.59
N ALA A 72 0.83 -76.59 -1.46
CA ALA A 72 1.15 -77.06 -0.11
C ALA A 72 2.17 -76.27 0.72
N VAL A 73 1.76 -76.09 1.96
CA VAL A 73 2.55 -75.95 3.19
C VAL A 73 3.04 -74.55 3.62
N GLU A 74 2.31 -74.08 4.61
CA GLU A 74 2.77 -73.06 5.60
C GLU A 74 4.18 -73.38 6.14
N ARG A 75 5.05 -72.39 6.10
CA ARG A 75 6.10 -72.19 7.08
C ARG A 75 6.39 -70.71 7.19
N HIS A 76 6.14 -70.18 8.37
CA HIS A 76 6.78 -68.93 8.79
C HIS A 76 8.30 -69.09 8.79
N PRO A 77 9.02 -68.08 8.34
CA PRO A 77 10.30 -67.78 8.95
C PRO A 77 10.35 -66.31 9.44
N SER A 78 10.49 -66.19 10.74
CA SER A 78 11.11 -65.03 11.38
C SER A 78 12.52 -64.84 10.81
N GLY A 79 12.69 -63.75 10.06
CA GLY A 79 13.98 -63.35 9.52
C GLY A 79 14.08 -61.83 9.50
N SER A 80 14.69 -61.24 10.50
CA SER A 80 15.15 -59.83 10.53
C SER A 80 16.30 -59.65 9.55
N GLY A 81 16.00 -59.62 8.26
CA GLY A 81 16.96 -59.17 7.24
C GLY A 81 16.97 -57.63 7.16
N PRO A 82 18.12 -57.02 6.79
CA PRO A 82 18.16 -55.54 6.65
C PRO A 82 17.09 -55.08 5.69
N ARG A 83 16.20 -54.16 6.15
CA ARG A 83 15.18 -53.51 5.32
C ARG A 83 15.84 -52.91 4.10
N ARG A 84 15.75 -53.59 2.95
CA ARG A 84 16.11 -52.99 1.67
C ARG A 84 15.24 -51.75 1.50
N LEU A 85 15.88 -50.56 1.46
CA LEU A 85 15.18 -49.33 1.11
C LEU A 85 14.40 -49.58 -0.18
N THR A 86 13.12 -49.43 -0.09
CA THR A 86 12.21 -49.55 -1.25
C THR A 86 12.67 -48.58 -2.36
N PRO A 87 12.36 -48.83 -3.64
CA PRO A 87 12.71 -47.96 -4.75
C PRO A 87 12.34 -46.47 -4.49
N ASN A 88 11.32 -46.23 -3.67
CA ASN A 88 10.87 -44.91 -3.23
C ASN A 88 11.89 -44.21 -2.30
N GLY A 89 12.63 -44.93 -1.46
CA GLY A 89 13.64 -44.34 -0.59
C GLY A 89 14.87 -43.81 -1.36
N ARG A 90 15.25 -44.49 -2.46
CA ARG A 90 16.33 -43.98 -3.34
C ARG A 90 15.90 -42.75 -4.16
N ALA A 91 14.65 -42.69 -4.58
CA ALA A 91 14.13 -41.51 -5.26
C ALA A 91 14.15 -40.28 -4.34
N TRP A 92 13.81 -40.43 -3.05
CA TRP A 92 13.89 -39.34 -2.07
C TRP A 92 15.31 -38.83 -1.86
N LEU A 93 16.31 -39.73 -1.78
CA LEU A 93 17.72 -39.36 -1.65
C LEU A 93 18.25 -38.59 -2.86
N LEU A 94 17.74 -38.91 -4.07
CA LEU A 94 18.11 -38.19 -5.30
C LEU A 94 17.38 -36.84 -5.46
N THR A 95 16.22 -36.67 -4.81
CA THR A 95 15.45 -35.41 -4.85
C THR A 95 15.81 -34.43 -3.73
N SER A 96 16.43 -34.93 -2.63
CA SER A 96 16.81 -34.09 -1.49
C SER A 96 17.72 -32.90 -1.84
N PRO A 97 18.72 -33.00 -2.77
CA PRO A 97 19.50 -31.84 -3.15
C PRO A 97 18.68 -30.71 -3.78
N VAL A 98 17.61 -31.06 -4.54
CA VAL A 98 16.70 -30.05 -5.14
C VAL A 98 15.87 -29.37 -4.06
N LEU A 99 15.43 -30.11 -3.02
CA LEU A 99 14.75 -29.52 -1.87
C LEU A 99 15.67 -28.58 -1.07
N LEU A 100 16.96 -28.87 -0.99
CA LEU A 100 17.94 -27.98 -0.35
C LEU A 100 18.06 -26.63 -1.09
N ILE A 101 17.92 -26.61 -2.43
CA ILE A 101 17.89 -25.36 -3.19
C ILE A 101 16.71 -24.47 -2.78
N ALA A 102 15.58 -25.07 -2.37
CA ALA A 102 14.43 -24.31 -1.85
C ALA A 102 14.72 -23.59 -0.52
N LEU A 103 15.76 -23.97 0.20
CA LEU A 103 16.20 -23.28 1.42
C LEU A 103 17.04 -22.03 1.12
N VAL A 104 17.54 -21.87 -0.10
CA VAL A 104 18.36 -20.70 -0.48
C VAL A 104 17.59 -19.38 -0.30
N PRO A 105 16.35 -19.21 -0.80
CA PRO A 105 15.59 -18.00 -0.53
C PRO A 105 15.23 -17.82 0.95
N LEU A 106 15.03 -18.92 1.68
CA LEU A 106 14.81 -18.84 3.13
C LEU A 106 16.05 -18.28 3.84
N ALA A 107 17.23 -18.81 3.52
CA ALA A 107 18.49 -18.34 4.09
C ALA A 107 18.80 -16.89 3.67
N GLY A 108 18.60 -16.54 2.39
CA GLY A 108 18.83 -15.20 1.87
C GLY A 108 17.89 -14.14 2.45
N ASN A 109 16.63 -14.53 2.73
CA ASN A 109 15.63 -13.60 3.26
C ASN A 109 15.46 -13.70 4.79
N TRP A 110 16.22 -14.57 5.48
CA TRP A 110 16.04 -14.82 6.91
C TRP A 110 16.08 -13.55 7.77
N ARG A 111 16.93 -12.59 7.40
CA ARG A 111 17.07 -11.30 8.10
C ARG A 111 16.05 -10.24 7.66
N HIS A 112 15.56 -10.33 6.44
CA HIS A 112 14.68 -9.31 5.82
C HIS A 112 13.19 -9.70 5.85
N ALA A 113 12.85 -10.98 5.96
CA ALA A 113 11.47 -11.44 6.02
C ALA A 113 10.77 -11.17 7.37
N PRO A 114 11.43 -11.30 8.54
CA PRO A 114 10.78 -11.04 9.82
C PRO A 114 10.43 -9.56 9.97
N ARG A 115 9.16 -9.26 10.20
CA ARG A 115 8.65 -7.92 10.52
C ARG A 115 8.42 -7.74 12.03
N ARG A 116 9.01 -8.62 12.86
CA ARG A 116 8.82 -8.54 14.31
C ARG A 116 9.48 -7.28 14.85
N GLY A 117 8.65 -6.42 15.50
CA GLY A 117 9.11 -5.15 16.06
C GLY A 117 9.12 -3.99 15.06
N ASP A 118 8.74 -4.21 13.80
CA ASP A 118 8.54 -3.13 12.84
C ASP A 118 7.12 -2.56 13.00
N TYR A 119 7.02 -1.41 13.65
CA TYR A 119 5.78 -0.65 13.87
C TYR A 119 5.74 0.64 13.05
N THR A 120 6.64 0.82 12.10
CA THR A 120 6.75 2.06 11.29
C THR A 120 5.48 2.35 10.51
N THR A 121 4.91 1.32 9.88
CA THR A 121 3.67 1.43 9.11
C THR A 121 2.44 1.71 10.00
N LEU A 122 2.39 1.12 11.20
CA LEU A 122 1.34 1.42 12.17
C LEU A 122 1.47 2.85 12.70
N ALA A 123 2.69 3.32 12.98
CA ALA A 123 2.95 4.71 13.37
C ALA A 123 2.48 5.69 12.29
N PHE A 124 2.73 5.38 11.01
CA PHE A 124 2.20 6.16 9.88
C PHE A 124 0.68 6.22 9.87
N ALA A 125 0.00 5.08 10.08
CA ALA A 125 -1.46 5.05 10.14
C ALA A 125 -2.01 5.92 11.28
N HIS A 126 -1.37 5.88 12.46
CA HIS A 126 -1.69 6.79 13.57
C HIS A 126 -1.56 8.25 13.16
N ASP A 127 -0.40 8.63 12.61
CA ASP A 127 -0.09 10.02 12.29
C ASP A 127 -1.01 10.58 11.20
N LEU A 128 -1.39 9.73 10.23
CA LEU A 128 -2.33 10.13 9.19
C LEU A 128 -3.76 10.29 9.74
N LEU A 129 -4.22 9.38 10.61
CA LEU A 129 -5.52 9.51 11.29
C LEU A 129 -5.54 10.69 12.27
N ASP A 130 -4.43 10.94 12.95
CA ASP A 130 -4.29 12.06 13.92
C ASP A 130 -4.17 13.42 13.20
N SER A 131 -3.85 13.44 11.90
CA SER A 131 -3.93 14.64 11.07
C SER A 131 -5.37 15.09 10.77
N VAL A 132 -6.36 14.20 10.97
CA VAL A 132 -7.78 14.42 10.65
C VAL A 132 -8.56 14.78 11.92
N GLU A 133 -9.35 15.85 11.85
CA GLU A 133 -10.26 16.24 12.92
C GLU A 133 -11.29 15.13 13.21
N PRO A 134 -11.84 15.08 14.44
CA PRO A 134 -12.87 14.12 14.78
C PRO A 134 -14.04 14.10 13.78
N TYR A 135 -14.50 12.88 13.48
CA TYR A 135 -15.56 12.58 12.51
C TYR A 135 -15.25 12.94 11.06
N GLY A 136 -14.02 13.31 10.73
CA GLY A 136 -13.62 13.67 9.37
C GLY A 136 -13.76 12.51 8.38
N VAL A 137 -13.89 12.88 7.10
CA VAL A 137 -13.70 11.95 5.97
C VAL A 137 -12.28 12.12 5.47
N LEU A 138 -11.52 11.04 5.41
CA LEU A 138 -10.16 11.01 4.87
C LEU A 138 -10.16 10.30 3.52
N VAL A 139 -10.00 11.07 2.46
CA VAL A 139 -9.81 10.55 1.10
C VAL A 139 -8.36 10.10 0.94
N THR A 140 -8.15 8.84 0.53
CA THR A 140 -6.83 8.20 0.39
C THR A 140 -6.65 7.55 -0.97
N TYR A 141 -5.41 7.23 -1.33
CA TYR A 141 -5.11 6.57 -2.58
C TYR A 141 -4.02 5.51 -2.42
N GLY A 142 -4.36 4.28 -2.82
CA GLY A 142 -3.42 3.16 -2.89
C GLY A 142 -3.32 2.32 -1.61
N ASP A 143 -2.59 1.23 -1.73
CA ASP A 143 -2.47 0.18 -0.70
C ASP A 143 -1.67 0.65 0.51
N ASN A 144 -0.71 1.55 0.30
CA ASN A 144 0.16 2.09 1.35
C ASN A 144 -0.61 2.87 2.43
N ASP A 145 -1.76 3.47 2.06
CA ASP A 145 -2.67 4.09 3.03
C ASP A 145 -3.72 3.08 3.52
N THR A 146 -4.32 2.34 2.59
CA THR A 146 -5.51 1.52 2.84
C THR A 146 -5.28 0.48 3.91
N PHE A 147 -4.27 -0.38 3.75
CA PHE A 147 -4.06 -1.49 4.68
C PHE A 147 -3.59 -1.06 6.07
N PRO A 148 -2.65 -0.10 6.22
CA PRO A 148 -2.29 0.42 7.53
C PRO A 148 -3.46 1.07 8.27
N LEU A 149 -4.28 1.87 7.57
CA LEU A 149 -5.44 2.54 8.16
C LEU A 149 -6.51 1.54 8.60
N TRP A 150 -6.79 0.52 7.78
CA TRP A 150 -7.73 -0.53 8.15
C TRP A 150 -7.23 -1.34 9.35
N TYR A 151 -5.94 -1.70 9.38
CA TYR A 151 -5.36 -2.36 10.54
C TYR A 151 -5.51 -1.50 11.80
N ALA A 152 -5.14 -0.23 11.73
CA ALA A 152 -5.26 0.70 12.85
C ALA A 152 -6.69 0.84 13.35
N GLN A 153 -7.67 0.93 12.43
CA GLN A 153 -9.08 1.10 12.80
C GLN A 153 -9.74 -0.20 13.25
N GLU A 154 -9.57 -1.30 12.52
CA GLU A 154 -10.35 -2.51 12.75
C GLU A 154 -9.69 -3.47 13.76
N VAL A 155 -8.35 -3.46 13.86
CA VAL A 155 -7.61 -4.32 14.79
C VAL A 155 -7.26 -3.56 16.09
N GLU A 156 -6.68 -2.36 15.97
CA GLU A 156 -6.23 -1.58 17.12
C GLU A 156 -7.33 -0.66 17.69
N GLY A 157 -8.45 -0.49 16.99
CA GLY A 157 -9.57 0.36 17.40
C GLY A 157 -9.23 1.86 17.44
N ILE A 158 -8.28 2.32 16.62
CA ILE A 158 -7.76 3.69 16.61
C ILE A 158 -8.59 4.54 15.67
N ARG A 159 -9.04 5.71 16.16
CA ARG A 159 -9.73 6.73 15.36
C ARG A 159 -10.81 6.15 14.43
N LYS A 160 -11.64 5.24 14.95
CA LYS A 160 -12.79 4.67 14.23
C LYS A 160 -13.85 5.72 13.87
N ASP A 161 -13.80 6.88 14.51
CA ASP A 161 -14.60 8.06 14.20
C ASP A 161 -14.33 8.63 12.80
N VAL A 162 -13.11 8.45 12.27
CA VAL A 162 -12.73 8.90 10.93
C VAL A 162 -13.24 7.92 9.87
N THR A 163 -13.88 8.44 8.82
CA THR A 163 -14.29 7.64 7.67
C THR A 163 -13.18 7.66 6.61
N VAL A 164 -12.54 6.53 6.40
CA VAL A 164 -11.54 6.38 5.32
C VAL A 164 -12.24 6.11 4.00
N ALA A 165 -11.99 6.93 2.98
CA ALA A 165 -12.56 6.87 1.65
C ALA A 165 -11.47 6.62 0.61
N VAL A 166 -11.24 5.34 0.26
CA VAL A 166 -10.17 4.91 -0.65
C VAL A 166 -10.58 5.10 -2.10
N LEU A 167 -9.90 5.97 -2.84
CA LEU A 167 -10.26 6.35 -4.22
C LEU A 167 -10.39 5.14 -5.15
N SER A 168 -9.42 4.22 -5.15
CA SER A 168 -9.48 3.04 -6.02
C SER A 168 -10.71 2.17 -5.74
N LEU A 169 -11.09 2.02 -4.46
CA LEU A 169 -12.21 1.21 -4.04
C LEU A 169 -13.56 1.90 -4.22
N LEU A 170 -13.62 3.24 -4.24
CA LEU A 170 -14.84 4.00 -4.56
C LEU A 170 -15.34 3.74 -5.98
N ASN A 171 -14.53 3.16 -6.85
CA ASN A 171 -14.97 2.68 -8.16
C ASN A 171 -15.79 1.36 -8.08
N THR A 172 -15.97 0.79 -6.88
CA THR A 172 -16.69 -0.47 -6.66
C THR A 172 -17.97 -0.29 -5.85
N ASP A 173 -19.02 -1.03 -6.21
CA ASP A 173 -20.34 -0.95 -5.55
C ASP A 173 -20.27 -1.32 -4.07
N TRP A 174 -19.57 -2.41 -3.76
CA TRP A 174 -19.50 -2.94 -2.40
C TRP A 174 -18.86 -1.94 -1.43
N TYR A 175 -17.85 -1.19 -1.89
CA TYR A 175 -17.17 -0.23 -1.03
C TYR A 175 -18.02 1.01 -0.77
N VAL A 176 -18.67 1.56 -1.79
CA VAL A 176 -19.62 2.68 -1.65
C VAL A 176 -20.75 2.29 -0.70
N ARG A 177 -21.34 1.10 -0.87
CA ARG A 177 -22.34 0.55 0.06
C ARG A 177 -21.78 0.39 1.49
N GLY A 178 -20.52 -0.02 1.60
CA GLY A 178 -19.81 -0.13 2.87
C GLY A 178 -19.71 1.19 3.61
N ILE A 179 -19.34 2.28 2.92
CA ILE A 179 -19.29 3.63 3.50
C ILE A 179 -20.68 4.10 3.96
N ILE A 180 -21.73 3.85 3.17
CA ILE A 180 -23.11 4.24 3.53
C ILE A 180 -23.60 3.50 4.78
N ARG A 181 -23.26 2.22 4.91
CA ARG A 181 -23.67 1.37 6.03
C ARG A 181 -22.77 1.50 7.26
N ARG A 182 -21.59 2.13 7.12
CA ARG A 182 -20.63 2.23 8.22
C ARG A 182 -21.28 2.96 9.41
N PRO A 183 -21.26 2.35 10.62
CA PRO A 183 -21.72 3.04 11.81
C PRO A 183 -20.82 4.24 12.10
N ILE A 184 -21.40 5.28 12.68
CA ILE A 184 -20.62 6.40 13.19
C ILE A 184 -20.15 6.02 14.58
N TYR A 185 -18.85 5.87 14.75
CA TYR A 185 -18.24 5.58 16.04
C TYR A 185 -17.99 6.89 16.79
N PRO A 186 -18.26 6.95 18.11
CA PRO A 186 -17.94 8.13 18.90
C PRO A 186 -16.42 8.38 18.91
N TYR A 187 -16.03 9.64 18.88
CA TYR A 187 -14.64 10.04 19.06
C TYR A 187 -14.22 9.80 20.52
N ASP A 188 -13.12 9.08 20.70
CA ASP A 188 -12.51 8.83 21.99
C ASP A 188 -11.44 9.91 22.27
N GLU A 189 -11.81 10.92 23.05
CA GLU A 189 -10.93 12.04 23.40
C GLU A 189 -9.71 11.58 24.22
N ALA A 190 -9.84 10.53 25.04
CA ALA A 190 -8.74 10.03 25.86
C ALA A 190 -7.64 9.38 25.03
N ARG A 191 -8.00 8.73 23.91
CA ARG A 191 -7.07 8.08 22.98
C ARG A 191 -6.68 8.99 21.82
N GLY A 192 -7.40 10.07 21.59
CA GLY A 192 -7.11 11.04 20.54
C GLY A 192 -5.91 11.94 20.86
N PRO A 193 -5.33 12.60 19.85
CA PRO A 193 -4.22 13.52 20.05
C PRO A 193 -4.63 14.74 20.90
N ALA A 194 -3.66 15.25 21.67
CA ALA A 194 -3.91 16.36 22.60
C ALA A 194 -4.44 17.63 21.92
N ILE A 195 -4.10 17.84 20.65
CA ILE A 195 -4.55 19.00 19.85
C ILE A 195 -6.04 19.09 19.61
N TYR A 196 -6.81 18.01 19.87
CA TYR A 196 -8.28 17.99 19.73
C TYR A 196 -9.00 18.03 21.06
N ARG A 197 -8.28 17.98 22.20
CA ARG A 197 -8.88 17.97 23.53
C ARG A 197 -9.47 19.32 23.90
N GLY A 198 -10.54 19.27 24.68
CA GLY A 198 -11.22 20.48 25.15
C GLY A 198 -12.05 21.21 24.09
N THR A 199 -12.18 20.66 22.89
CA THR A 199 -13.05 21.17 21.83
C THR A 199 -14.25 20.23 21.69
N SER A 200 -15.46 20.78 21.64
CA SER A 200 -16.66 19.98 21.38
C SER A 200 -16.73 19.62 19.90
N TRP A 201 -16.82 18.34 19.61
CA TRP A 201 -16.93 17.80 18.26
C TRP A 201 -18.32 17.16 18.08
N PRO A 202 -19.27 17.83 17.40
CA PRO A 202 -20.61 17.28 17.22
C PRO A 202 -20.55 16.01 16.36
N MET A 203 -21.15 14.92 16.87
CA MET A 203 -21.26 13.69 16.13
C MET A 203 -22.21 13.86 14.95
N PRO A 204 -21.81 13.51 13.71
CA PRO A 204 -22.67 13.61 12.53
C PRO A 204 -23.91 12.72 12.62
N ALA A 205 -25.03 13.14 12.03
CA ALA A 205 -26.29 12.40 12.10
C ALA A 205 -26.31 11.14 11.19
N GLY A 206 -25.42 11.03 10.21
CA GLY A 206 -25.44 9.92 9.23
C GLY A 206 -24.16 9.77 8.44
N SER A 207 -24.22 8.90 7.43
CA SER A 207 -23.11 8.64 6.48
C SER A 207 -22.64 9.94 5.80
N PRO A 208 -21.37 10.02 5.36
CA PRO A 208 -20.90 11.16 4.56
C PRO A 208 -21.59 11.25 3.19
N MET A 209 -22.22 10.19 2.72
CA MET A 209 -23.07 10.18 1.54
C MET A 209 -24.53 9.91 1.96
N GLN A 210 -25.41 10.86 1.74
CA GLN A 210 -26.85 10.73 2.04
C GLN A 210 -27.60 10.10 0.85
N LEU A 211 -27.26 8.83 0.58
CA LEU A 211 -27.83 8.03 -0.49
C LEU A 211 -28.45 6.74 0.06
N THR A 212 -29.54 6.32 -0.55
CA THR A 212 -30.00 4.93 -0.40
C THR A 212 -29.05 3.99 -1.14
N LEU A 213 -29.07 2.71 -0.80
CA LEU A 213 -28.23 1.72 -1.48
C LEU A 213 -28.55 1.62 -2.98
N ALA A 214 -29.82 1.72 -3.33
CA ALA A 214 -30.26 1.71 -4.73
C ALA A 214 -29.70 2.92 -5.52
N GLN A 215 -29.69 4.11 -4.90
CA GLN A 215 -29.08 5.30 -5.50
C GLN A 215 -27.56 5.15 -5.62
N ALA A 216 -26.91 4.55 -4.64
CA ALA A 216 -25.47 4.27 -4.70
C ALA A 216 -25.12 3.32 -5.86
N ASP A 217 -25.94 2.30 -6.06
CA ASP A 217 -25.77 1.34 -7.16
C ASP A 217 -26.01 1.97 -8.54
N SER A 218 -26.81 3.03 -8.60
CA SER A 218 -27.07 3.75 -9.84
C SER A 218 -25.99 4.77 -10.23
N ILE A 219 -24.97 4.99 -9.36
CA ILE A 219 -23.83 5.83 -9.72
C ILE A 219 -23.09 5.20 -10.91
N PRO A 220 -22.99 5.88 -12.07
CA PRO A 220 -22.33 5.32 -13.24
C PRO A 220 -20.82 5.13 -12.99
N ASN A 221 -20.21 4.21 -13.73
CA ASN A 221 -18.75 3.99 -13.64
C ASN A 221 -17.96 5.23 -14.06
N TYR A 222 -18.47 5.99 -15.01
CA TYR A 222 -17.92 7.29 -15.42
C TYR A 222 -18.99 8.14 -16.11
N VAL A 223 -18.71 9.43 -16.17
CA VAL A 223 -19.46 10.43 -16.95
C VAL A 223 -18.46 11.17 -17.83
N LEU A 224 -18.80 11.38 -19.10
CA LEU A 224 -18.02 12.22 -20.00
C LEU A 224 -18.37 13.69 -19.79
N LEU A 225 -17.40 14.47 -19.34
CA LEU A 225 -17.54 15.90 -19.10
C LEU A 225 -17.01 16.66 -20.33
N ARG A 226 -17.89 17.34 -21.06
CA ARG A 226 -17.54 18.15 -22.24
C ARG A 226 -17.36 19.62 -21.90
N GLU A 227 -18.04 20.07 -20.86
CA GLU A 227 -18.02 21.44 -20.36
C GLU A 227 -17.69 21.45 -18.87
N PRO A 228 -17.12 22.54 -18.33
CA PRO A 228 -16.85 22.66 -16.90
C PRO A 228 -18.10 22.45 -16.05
N MET A 229 -18.01 21.61 -15.02
CA MET A 229 -19.06 21.36 -14.05
C MET A 229 -18.84 22.21 -12.80
N LEU A 230 -19.89 22.88 -12.35
CA LEU A 230 -19.85 23.75 -11.18
C LEU A 230 -20.36 23.03 -9.93
N LEU A 231 -19.51 22.92 -8.92
CA LEU A 231 -19.89 22.48 -7.58
C LEU A 231 -20.07 23.70 -6.67
N ARG A 232 -21.29 23.90 -6.17
CA ARG A 232 -21.60 24.94 -5.18
C ARG A 232 -22.15 24.34 -3.89
N LYS A 233 -21.48 24.62 -2.77
CA LYS A 233 -21.93 24.16 -1.45
C LYS A 233 -21.41 25.09 -0.35
N ALA A 234 -22.32 25.72 0.39
CA ALA A 234 -22.01 26.49 1.62
C ALA A 234 -20.79 27.46 1.43
N GLY A 235 -20.80 28.28 0.37
CA GLY A 235 -19.72 29.22 0.04
C GLY A 235 -18.61 28.63 -0.81
N LEU A 236 -18.42 27.33 -0.84
CA LEU A 236 -17.51 26.66 -1.76
C LEU A 236 -18.04 26.78 -3.20
N THR A 237 -17.19 27.23 -4.11
CA THR A 237 -17.48 27.26 -5.54
C THR A 237 -16.27 26.68 -6.27
N ALA A 238 -16.32 25.38 -6.59
CA ALA A 238 -15.29 24.69 -7.34
C ALA A 238 -15.75 24.41 -8.78
N ILE A 239 -14.82 24.49 -9.71
CA ILE A 239 -15.05 24.21 -11.13
C ILE A 239 -14.26 22.97 -11.49
N VAL A 240 -14.94 21.87 -11.76
CA VAL A 240 -14.33 20.66 -12.32
C VAL A 240 -14.22 20.84 -13.82
N SER A 241 -13.00 20.95 -14.32
CA SER A 241 -12.73 21.21 -15.74
C SER A 241 -12.39 19.91 -16.47
N PRO A 242 -12.90 19.71 -17.71
CA PRO A 242 -12.51 18.55 -18.52
C PRO A 242 -11.00 18.42 -18.71
N GLU A 243 -10.26 19.55 -18.74
CA GLU A 243 -8.82 19.60 -18.96
C GLU A 243 -8.01 19.02 -17.79
N THR A 244 -8.57 19.04 -16.58
CA THR A 244 -7.90 18.54 -15.36
C THR A 244 -8.14 17.05 -15.11
N LEU A 245 -9.06 16.44 -15.86
CA LEU A 245 -9.44 15.04 -15.77
C LEU A 245 -8.73 14.17 -16.82
N PRO A 246 -8.65 12.84 -16.61
CA PRO A 246 -8.25 11.91 -17.66
C PRO A 246 -9.11 12.11 -18.91
N ARG A 247 -8.50 12.03 -20.11
CA ARG A 247 -9.20 12.32 -21.36
C ARG A 247 -9.71 11.09 -22.08
N ALA A 248 -10.93 11.17 -22.59
CA ALA A 248 -11.48 10.23 -23.55
C ALA A 248 -10.96 10.51 -24.97
N ALA A 249 -11.19 9.57 -25.89
CA ALA A 249 -10.75 9.68 -27.28
C ALA A 249 -11.36 10.89 -28.04
N ASP A 250 -12.55 11.36 -27.63
CA ASP A 250 -13.22 12.54 -28.19
C ASP A 250 -12.80 13.87 -27.53
N GLY A 251 -11.81 13.84 -26.64
CA GLY A 251 -11.30 15.00 -25.90
C GLY A 251 -12.07 15.37 -24.65
N SER A 252 -13.19 14.69 -24.35
CA SER A 252 -13.95 14.88 -23.11
C SER A 252 -13.14 14.51 -21.89
N GLY A 253 -13.36 15.16 -20.75
CA GLY A 253 -12.86 14.73 -19.46
C GLY A 253 -13.64 13.51 -18.95
N ILE A 254 -12.95 12.53 -18.37
CA ILE A 254 -13.55 11.33 -17.75
C ILE A 254 -13.70 11.59 -16.26
N LEU A 255 -14.93 11.79 -15.80
CA LEU A 255 -15.27 11.85 -14.38
C LEU A 255 -15.62 10.44 -13.93
N GLU A 256 -14.72 9.76 -13.24
CA GLU A 256 -14.92 8.39 -12.79
C GLU A 256 -15.89 8.31 -11.60
N ARG A 257 -16.39 7.10 -11.32
CA ARG A 257 -17.28 6.83 -10.17
C ARG A 257 -16.71 7.31 -8.83
N LYS A 258 -15.41 7.14 -8.59
CA LYS A 258 -14.72 7.66 -7.40
C LYS A 258 -14.87 9.17 -7.25
N ASP A 259 -14.78 9.89 -8.38
CA ASP A 259 -14.87 11.36 -8.40
C ASP A 259 -16.29 11.81 -8.08
N ILE A 260 -17.29 11.14 -8.67
CA ILE A 260 -18.69 11.36 -8.38
C ILE A 260 -19.00 11.10 -6.89
N ALA A 261 -18.45 10.01 -6.33
CA ALA A 261 -18.61 9.66 -4.92
C ALA A 261 -18.01 10.73 -3.99
N VAL A 262 -16.78 11.20 -4.26
CA VAL A 262 -16.12 12.26 -3.48
C VAL A 262 -16.88 13.57 -3.57
N LEU A 263 -17.28 13.99 -4.78
CA LEU A 263 -18.10 15.20 -4.97
C LEU A 263 -19.44 15.08 -4.25
N ARG A 264 -20.02 13.89 -4.20
CA ARG A 264 -21.25 13.63 -3.44
C ARG A 264 -21.01 13.73 -1.93
N MET A 265 -19.91 13.21 -1.39
CA MET A 265 -19.56 13.39 0.02
C MET A 265 -19.41 14.87 0.38
N ILE A 266 -18.79 15.67 -0.50
CA ILE A 266 -18.68 17.12 -0.31
C ILE A 266 -20.07 17.75 -0.31
N ALA A 267 -20.90 17.44 -1.30
CA ALA A 267 -22.23 18.01 -1.41
C ALA A 267 -23.14 17.67 -0.23
N ASP A 268 -23.04 16.45 0.31
CA ASP A 268 -23.93 15.96 1.36
C ASP A 268 -23.47 16.36 2.77
N SER A 269 -22.17 16.40 3.04
CA SER A 269 -21.67 16.49 4.41
C SER A 269 -20.83 17.72 4.75
N TRP A 270 -20.22 18.40 3.77
CA TRP A 270 -19.46 19.62 4.05
C TRP A 270 -20.40 20.83 4.22
N PRO A 271 -20.18 21.81 5.14
CA PRO A 271 -19.03 21.94 6.04
C PRO A 271 -19.23 21.27 7.41
N GLN A 272 -20.38 20.62 7.69
CA GLN A 272 -20.68 20.03 8.98
C GLN A 272 -19.71 18.88 9.35
N ARG A 273 -19.16 18.21 8.33
CA ARG A 273 -18.17 17.16 8.47
C ARG A 273 -16.91 17.57 7.74
N PRO A 274 -15.74 17.60 8.42
CA PRO A 274 -14.49 17.94 7.76
C PRO A 274 -14.11 16.87 6.74
N ILE A 275 -13.61 17.32 5.57
CA ILE A 275 -13.15 16.44 4.49
C ILE A 275 -11.67 16.70 4.28
N TYR A 276 -10.89 15.63 4.25
CA TYR A 276 -9.45 15.65 4.11
C TYR A 276 -9.01 14.81 2.92
N PHE A 277 -7.93 15.22 2.28
CA PHE A 277 -7.21 14.49 1.25
C PHE A 277 -5.83 14.13 1.80
N SER A 278 -5.51 12.83 1.87
CA SER A 278 -4.17 12.37 2.22
C SER A 278 -3.14 12.93 1.23
N ARG A 279 -1.91 13.18 1.67
CA ARG A 279 -0.82 13.56 0.77
C ARG A 279 -0.59 12.55 -0.35
N THR A 280 -0.89 11.29 -0.13
CA THR A 280 -0.77 10.22 -1.12
C THR A 280 -1.75 10.35 -2.29
N THR A 281 -2.82 11.16 -2.16
CA THR A 281 -3.72 11.47 -3.27
C THR A 281 -3.09 12.40 -4.32
N GLY A 282 -1.90 12.96 -4.04
CA GLY A 282 -1.20 13.85 -4.96
C GLY A 282 -2.06 15.05 -5.37
N ASN A 283 -2.21 15.27 -6.66
CA ASN A 283 -2.96 16.38 -7.22
C ASN A 283 -4.48 16.11 -7.38
N TYR A 284 -5.02 15.12 -6.68
CA TYR A 284 -6.43 14.73 -6.86
C TYR A 284 -7.42 15.86 -6.53
N ALA A 285 -7.22 16.56 -5.43
CA ALA A 285 -8.07 17.71 -5.08
C ALA A 285 -8.03 18.81 -6.17
N GLN A 286 -6.85 19.05 -6.75
CA GLN A 286 -6.65 20.01 -7.84
C GLN A 286 -7.39 19.56 -9.11
N SER A 287 -7.39 18.28 -9.43
CA SER A 287 -8.11 17.75 -10.61
C SER A 287 -9.63 17.97 -10.49
N LEU A 288 -10.16 18.03 -9.26
CA LEU A 288 -11.55 18.36 -8.98
C LEU A 288 -11.82 19.89 -8.82
N GLY A 289 -10.86 20.74 -9.19
CA GLY A 289 -11.00 22.19 -9.08
C GLY A 289 -10.97 22.74 -7.65
N LEU A 290 -10.40 21.98 -6.70
CA LEU A 290 -10.38 22.33 -5.27
C LEU A 290 -9.07 22.95 -4.82
N SER A 291 -8.11 23.28 -5.71
CA SER A 291 -6.77 23.77 -5.34
C SER A 291 -6.81 25.03 -4.45
N GLY A 292 -7.71 25.95 -4.68
CA GLY A 292 -7.89 27.14 -3.84
C GLY A 292 -8.58 26.91 -2.50
N PHE A 293 -9.08 25.69 -2.28
CA PHE A 293 -9.90 25.31 -1.13
C PHE A 293 -9.27 24.18 -0.29
N THR A 294 -7.96 23.97 -0.41
CA THR A 294 -7.22 23.00 0.41
C THR A 294 -6.32 23.70 1.41
N LEU A 295 -6.30 23.20 2.66
CA LEU A 295 -5.46 23.68 3.76
C LEU A 295 -4.63 22.51 4.28
N SER A 296 -3.33 22.52 4.02
CA SER A 296 -2.39 21.48 4.47
C SER A 296 -2.26 21.49 5.99
N GLN A 297 -2.47 20.32 6.61
CA GLN A 297 -2.37 20.08 8.05
C GLN A 297 -1.69 18.71 8.29
N GLY A 298 -0.40 18.72 8.59
CA GLY A 298 0.36 17.48 8.80
C GLY A 298 0.42 16.60 7.54
N LEU A 299 -0.13 15.38 7.61
CA LEU A 299 -0.11 14.41 6.50
C LEU A 299 -1.36 14.44 5.61
N ALA A 300 -2.26 15.40 5.81
CA ALA A 300 -3.46 15.55 5.01
C ALA A 300 -3.79 17.02 4.75
N SER A 301 -4.58 17.28 3.72
CA SER A 301 -5.10 18.61 3.38
C SER A 301 -6.60 18.67 3.60
N LYS A 302 -7.04 19.59 4.45
CA LYS A 302 -8.46 19.82 4.78
C LYS A 302 -9.15 20.61 3.68
N LEU A 303 -10.37 20.23 3.31
CA LEU A 303 -11.25 21.09 2.54
C LEU A 303 -11.60 22.32 3.39
N PHE A 304 -11.33 23.50 2.86
CA PHE A 304 -11.31 24.74 3.60
C PHE A 304 -11.89 25.87 2.74
N LEU A 305 -12.65 26.75 3.34
CA LEU A 305 -13.07 28.01 2.70
C LEU A 305 -12.17 29.13 3.20
N PRO A 306 -11.28 29.66 2.36
CA PRO A 306 -10.39 30.72 2.79
C PRO A 306 -11.21 31.96 3.17
N PRO A 307 -10.96 32.57 4.37
CA PRO A 307 -11.61 33.81 4.75
C PRO A 307 -11.06 34.98 3.91
N ALA A 308 -11.82 36.07 3.81
CA ALA A 308 -11.39 37.26 3.07
C ALA A 308 -10.05 37.82 3.55
N THR A 309 -9.75 37.65 4.86
CA THR A 309 -8.46 38.00 5.45
C THR A 309 -7.92 36.74 6.16
N PRO A 310 -6.96 36.03 5.56
CA PRO A 310 -6.37 34.85 6.17
C PRO A 310 -5.69 35.19 7.51
N PRO A 311 -5.75 34.29 8.51
CA PRO A 311 -4.95 34.42 9.75
C PRO A 311 -3.46 34.54 9.43
N ARG A 312 -2.72 35.26 10.29
CA ARG A 312 -1.27 35.50 10.08
C ARG A 312 -0.43 34.23 9.91
N ASP A 313 -0.89 33.15 10.51
CA ASP A 313 -0.19 31.85 10.50
C ASP A 313 -0.73 30.88 9.45
N THR A 314 -1.60 31.38 8.56
CA THR A 314 -2.02 30.66 7.35
C THR A 314 -1.28 31.23 6.15
N VAL A 315 -0.63 30.38 5.37
CA VAL A 315 0.23 30.77 4.25
C VAL A 315 -0.32 30.19 2.96
N ASP A 316 -0.43 31.01 1.92
CA ASP A 316 -0.72 30.52 0.56
C ASP A 316 0.57 30.03 -0.10
N ILE A 317 0.60 28.75 -0.45
CA ILE A 317 1.69 28.13 -1.20
C ILE A 317 1.27 28.03 -2.65
N ARG A 318 1.89 28.83 -3.49
CA ARG A 318 1.53 28.91 -4.91
C ARG A 318 1.50 27.53 -5.58
N GLY A 319 0.31 27.14 -6.05
CA GLY A 319 0.07 25.85 -6.72
C GLY A 319 -0.25 24.67 -5.80
N SER A 320 -0.09 24.83 -4.47
CA SER A 320 -0.36 23.76 -3.49
C SER A 320 -1.55 24.04 -2.58
N GLY A 321 -2.06 25.30 -2.56
CA GLY A 321 -3.14 25.72 -1.67
C GLY A 321 -2.63 26.39 -0.39
N TRP A 322 -3.44 26.37 0.65
CA TRP A 322 -3.16 27.00 1.93
C TRP A 322 -2.41 26.05 2.89
N PHE A 323 -1.65 26.61 3.80
CA PHE A 323 -0.90 25.88 4.82
C PHE A 323 -1.22 26.42 6.22
N ASP A 324 -1.59 25.54 7.14
CA ASP A 324 -1.86 25.82 8.55
C ASP A 324 -0.57 25.58 9.35
N LEU A 325 0.18 26.66 9.62
CA LEU A 325 1.47 26.56 10.32
C LEU A 325 1.32 26.05 11.77
N PRO A 326 0.44 26.60 12.64
CA PRO A 326 0.32 26.13 14.02
C PRO A 326 -0.05 24.65 14.11
N ARG A 327 -1.02 24.23 13.29
CA ARG A 327 -1.51 22.87 13.29
C ARG A 327 -0.47 21.89 12.75
N SER A 328 0.15 22.20 11.61
CA SER A 328 1.18 21.35 11.01
C SER A 328 2.40 21.21 11.92
N ARG A 329 2.80 22.31 12.60
CA ARG A 329 3.89 22.27 13.58
C ARG A 329 3.55 21.37 14.77
N ALA A 330 2.38 21.54 15.39
CA ALA A 330 1.94 20.73 16.52
C ALA A 330 1.85 19.25 16.15
N LEU A 331 1.29 18.93 14.98
CA LEU A 331 1.22 17.56 14.47
C LEU A 331 2.63 16.96 14.29
N PHE A 332 3.50 17.64 13.57
CA PHE A 332 4.82 17.12 13.21
C PHE A 332 5.77 16.98 14.40
N MET A 333 5.77 17.97 15.31
CA MET A 333 6.71 18.01 16.42
C MET A 333 6.24 17.26 17.67
N ASP A 334 4.91 17.28 17.95
CA ASP A 334 4.39 16.84 19.25
C ASP A 334 3.53 15.57 19.12
N VAL A 335 2.91 15.29 17.95
CA VAL A 335 1.96 14.18 17.78
C VAL A 335 2.57 13.02 17.01
N PHE A 336 3.29 13.28 15.92
CA PHE A 336 3.77 12.23 15.02
C PHE A 336 4.78 11.30 15.66
N ARG A 337 4.57 10.01 15.42
CA ARG A 337 5.37 8.88 15.91
C ARG A 337 6.26 8.29 14.81
N GLY A 338 5.80 8.41 13.54
CA GLY A 338 6.45 7.81 12.37
C GLY A 338 7.90 8.26 12.19
N PRO A 339 8.25 9.56 12.28
CA PRO A 339 9.62 10.01 12.18
C PRO A 339 10.58 9.25 13.10
N ARG A 340 10.24 9.18 14.38
CA ARG A 340 11.07 8.46 15.39
C ARG A 340 11.07 6.94 15.17
N ALA A 341 9.94 6.38 14.73
CA ALA A 341 9.84 4.94 14.45
C ALA A 341 10.73 4.54 13.27
N ILE A 342 10.75 5.34 12.19
CA ILE A 342 11.58 5.12 11.00
C ILE A 342 13.07 5.27 11.35
N GLU A 343 13.45 6.36 12.02
CA GLU A 343 14.84 6.58 12.47
C GLU A 343 15.33 5.43 13.38
N LYS A 344 14.50 4.98 14.32
CA LYS A 344 14.85 3.88 15.23
C LYS A 344 15.00 2.53 14.50
N HIS A 345 14.18 2.28 13.48
CA HIS A 345 14.27 1.07 12.68
C HIS A 345 15.52 1.08 11.78
N GLY A 346 15.91 2.24 11.26
CA GLY A 346 17.15 2.48 10.52
C GLY A 346 17.21 1.84 9.13
N ASP A 347 16.10 1.35 8.61
CA ASP A 347 15.98 0.77 7.26
C ASP A 347 14.52 0.78 6.79
N TRP A 348 14.32 0.67 5.47
CA TRP A 348 13.02 0.47 4.85
C TRP A 348 13.09 -0.68 3.85
N VAL A 349 12.75 -1.86 4.34
CA VAL A 349 12.92 -3.11 3.58
C VAL A 349 11.92 -3.24 2.43
N ASP A 350 10.71 -2.70 2.61
CA ASP A 350 9.64 -2.79 1.63
C ASP A 350 9.70 -1.63 0.63
N ARG A 351 10.52 -1.77 -0.40
CA ARG A 351 10.73 -0.74 -1.42
C ARG A 351 9.46 -0.25 -2.13
N PRO A 352 8.44 -1.08 -2.45
CA PRO A 352 7.18 -0.60 -2.99
C PRO A 352 6.42 0.40 -2.11
N SER A 353 6.62 0.36 -0.80
CA SER A 353 5.96 1.26 0.15
C SER A 353 6.85 2.43 0.63
N VAL A 354 8.00 2.68 -0.03
CA VAL A 354 8.90 3.80 0.30
C VAL A 354 8.22 5.18 0.24
N GLY A 355 7.08 5.28 -0.44
CA GLY A 355 6.20 6.45 -0.39
C GLY A 355 5.78 6.88 1.01
N ILE A 356 5.74 5.93 1.99
CA ILE A 356 5.41 6.25 3.38
C ILE A 356 6.47 7.16 4.02
N PRO A 357 7.77 6.79 4.12
CA PRO A 357 8.79 7.70 4.63
C PRO A 357 8.91 8.97 3.80
N LEU A 358 8.78 8.92 2.48
CA LEU A 358 8.78 10.11 1.63
C LEU A 358 7.68 11.10 1.99
N THR A 359 6.50 10.63 2.45
CA THR A 359 5.41 11.50 2.90
C THR A 359 5.84 12.39 4.08
N TYR A 360 6.62 11.87 5.02
CA TYR A 360 7.18 12.66 6.13
C TYR A 360 8.26 13.64 5.66
N ILE A 361 9.09 13.24 4.70
CA ILE A 361 10.12 14.10 4.10
C ILE A 361 9.45 15.30 3.43
N PHE A 362 8.42 15.09 2.62
CA PHE A 362 7.64 16.16 2.01
C PHE A 362 6.98 17.08 3.06
N ALA A 363 6.42 16.50 4.13
CA ALA A 363 5.81 17.28 5.20
C ALA A 363 6.86 18.12 5.96
N ALA A 364 8.06 17.58 6.20
CA ALA A 364 9.16 18.29 6.83
C ALA A 364 9.64 19.45 5.96
N GLU A 365 9.83 19.25 4.66
CA GLU A 365 10.29 20.29 3.74
C GLU A 365 9.26 21.43 3.61
N GLU A 366 7.98 21.10 3.45
CA GLU A 366 6.91 22.11 3.39
C GLU A 366 6.85 22.94 4.69
N LEU A 367 6.82 22.27 5.85
CA LEU A 367 6.81 22.93 7.15
C LEU A 367 8.08 23.75 7.38
N GLY A 368 9.25 23.22 7.04
CA GLY A 368 10.54 23.89 7.15
C GLY A 368 10.61 25.15 6.29
N ALA A 369 10.10 25.10 5.05
CA ALA A 369 10.03 26.25 4.16
C ALA A 369 9.13 27.36 4.73
N VAL A 370 7.94 27.01 5.24
CA VAL A 370 7.01 27.97 5.86
C VAL A 370 7.60 28.58 7.14
N LEU A 371 8.23 27.77 7.99
CA LEU A 371 8.91 28.25 9.21
C LEU A 371 10.02 29.24 8.88
N ARG A 372 10.85 28.97 7.85
CA ARG A 372 11.88 29.90 7.38
C ARG A 372 11.28 31.23 6.92
N ALA A 373 10.21 31.15 6.11
CA ALA A 373 9.53 32.36 5.62
C ALA A 373 8.93 33.23 6.76
N LYS A 374 8.56 32.58 7.88
CA LYS A 374 8.10 33.28 9.10
C LYS A 374 9.22 33.67 10.07
N GLY A 375 10.50 33.56 9.66
CA GLY A 375 11.66 33.91 10.49
C GLY A 375 11.96 32.96 11.64
N GLN A 376 11.32 31.77 11.70
CA GLN A 376 11.50 30.76 12.74
C GLN A 376 12.64 29.78 12.38
N SER A 377 13.85 30.31 12.16
CA SER A 377 14.98 29.55 11.60
C SER A 377 15.39 28.30 12.42
N ALA A 378 15.38 28.42 13.76
CA ALA A 378 15.74 27.30 14.64
C ALA A 378 14.73 26.14 14.54
N SER A 379 13.42 26.43 14.53
CA SER A 379 12.38 25.43 14.35
C SER A 379 12.43 24.83 12.95
N ALA A 380 12.71 25.64 11.93
CA ALA A 380 12.88 25.16 10.55
C ALA A 380 14.05 24.18 10.45
N ALA A 381 15.21 24.53 11.05
CA ALA A 381 16.38 23.63 11.05
C ALA A 381 16.07 22.29 11.72
N ALA A 382 15.38 22.27 12.86
CA ALA A 382 15.02 21.04 13.57
C ALA A 382 14.09 20.13 12.75
N VAL A 383 13.10 20.71 12.05
CA VAL A 383 12.17 19.96 11.20
C VAL A 383 12.89 19.38 9.97
N LEU A 384 13.70 20.19 9.29
CA LEU A 384 14.46 19.77 8.12
C LEU A 384 15.51 18.70 8.47
N ASP A 385 16.16 18.82 9.61
CA ASP A 385 17.09 17.80 10.13
C ASP A 385 16.37 16.46 10.37
N THR A 386 15.13 16.49 10.88
CA THR A 386 14.30 15.27 10.98
C THR A 386 14.02 14.66 9.61
N GLY A 387 13.66 15.46 8.60
CA GLY A 387 13.49 15.01 7.23
C GLY A 387 14.74 14.34 6.65
N ALA A 388 15.91 14.97 6.88
CA ALA A 388 17.21 14.43 6.45
C ALA A 388 17.54 13.10 7.14
N ARG A 389 17.30 12.99 8.46
CA ARG A 389 17.52 11.71 9.18
C ARG A 389 16.61 10.59 8.69
N ILE A 390 15.33 10.88 8.42
CA ILE A 390 14.42 9.90 7.81
C ILE A 390 14.98 9.45 6.46
N ALA A 391 15.38 10.37 5.59
CA ALA A 391 15.92 10.06 4.27
C ALA A 391 17.16 9.16 4.37
N HIS A 392 18.08 9.52 5.26
CA HIS A 392 19.29 8.71 5.51
C HIS A 392 18.94 7.30 6.01
N ALA A 393 18.01 7.17 6.96
CA ALA A 393 17.59 5.89 7.50
C ALA A 393 16.98 4.96 6.44
N VAL A 394 16.32 5.51 5.42
CA VAL A 394 15.67 4.71 4.36
C VAL A 394 16.45 4.69 3.04
N HIS A 395 17.68 5.23 3.02
CA HIS A 395 18.57 5.30 1.85
C HIS A 395 17.99 6.11 0.67
N GLU A 396 17.30 7.22 0.98
CA GLU A 396 16.68 8.14 0.02
C GLU A 396 17.32 9.53 0.05
N ASP A 397 18.61 9.64 0.37
CA ASP A 397 19.35 10.90 0.46
C ASP A 397 19.30 11.72 -0.84
N SER A 398 19.35 11.05 -2.00
CA SER A 398 19.27 11.70 -3.31
C SER A 398 17.87 12.29 -3.57
N THR A 399 16.84 11.55 -3.20
CA THR A 399 15.44 11.99 -3.29
C THR A 399 15.20 13.18 -2.36
N TYR A 400 15.71 13.11 -1.13
CA TYR A 400 15.67 14.23 -0.19
C TYR A 400 16.31 15.49 -0.77
N ALA A 401 17.52 15.38 -1.32
CA ALA A 401 18.24 16.53 -1.91
C ALA A 401 17.43 17.18 -3.04
N ALA A 402 16.78 16.37 -3.90
CA ALA A 402 15.91 16.87 -4.98
C ALA A 402 14.68 17.61 -4.43
N ILE A 403 14.00 17.05 -3.43
CA ILE A 403 12.84 17.68 -2.77
C ILE A 403 13.26 18.97 -2.07
N HIS A 404 14.36 18.95 -1.31
CA HIS A 404 14.91 20.11 -0.61
C HIS A 404 15.19 21.28 -1.57
N ASN A 405 15.88 20.99 -2.68
CA ASN A 405 16.19 22.01 -3.70
C ASN A 405 14.92 22.61 -4.33
N ALA A 406 13.90 21.78 -4.58
CA ALA A 406 12.62 22.26 -5.09
C ALA A 406 11.93 23.21 -4.11
N TRP A 407 11.97 22.95 -2.80
CA TRP A 407 11.39 23.80 -1.77
C TRP A 407 12.21 25.05 -1.48
N GLN A 408 13.52 25.09 -1.77
CA GLN A 408 14.32 26.31 -1.69
C GLN A 408 13.86 27.38 -2.70
N SER A 409 13.35 26.96 -3.85
CA SER A 409 12.85 27.84 -4.92
C SER A 409 11.34 28.12 -4.84
N ALA A 410 10.62 27.50 -3.88
CA ALA A 410 9.18 27.67 -3.74
C ALA A 410 8.80 29.11 -3.36
N THR A 411 7.84 29.70 -4.05
CA THR A 411 7.32 31.03 -3.75
C THR A 411 6.19 30.91 -2.72
N LEU A 412 6.42 31.44 -1.51
CA LEU A 412 5.43 31.58 -0.44
C LEU A 412 4.83 32.99 -0.43
N ARG A 413 3.54 33.13 -0.19
CA ARG A 413 2.83 34.41 -0.11
C ARG A 413 2.04 34.57 1.18
#